data_0f42df7f2feccc5448a94d439c3e2e42
#
_entry.id   0f42df7f2feccc5448a94d439c3e2e42
#
_cell.length_a   1.000
_cell.length_b   1.000
_cell.length_c   1.000
_cell.angle_alpha   90.00
_cell.angle_beta   90.00
_cell.angle_gamma   90.00
#
_symmetry.space_group_name_H-M   'P 1'
#
loop_
_entity.id
_entity.type
_entity.pdbx_description
1 polymer ?
#
loop_
_entity_poly.entity_id
_entity_poly.type
_entity_poly.pdbx_seq_one_letter_code
_entity_poly.pdbx_strand_id
1 'polypeptide(L)'
;MKLAGNDMLIQSLINEGVEYIFGYPGGAALHIYDSIFNQKEMEHILVRHEQGATHAADGYARATGKPGVVLVTSGPGATNAITGIATAFMDSIPMIVISGQVAKHLIGTDAFQETDMIGVSRPIVKLCFTIGLD
;
A
#
# COMPACT_ATOMS: atom_id res chain seq x y z
N MET A 1 -25.77 -4.58 -5.01
CA MET A 1 -24.69 -5.51 -5.41
C MET A 1 -23.73 -5.59 -4.23
N LYS A 2 -23.37 -6.77 -3.76
CA LYS A 2 -22.33 -6.91 -2.71
C LYS A 2 -20.99 -6.99 -3.44
N LEU A 3 -20.09 -6.05 -3.17
CA LEU A 3 -18.71 -6.09 -3.65
C LEU A 3 -17.81 -6.68 -2.56
N ALA A 4 -16.76 -7.38 -2.95
CA ALA A 4 -15.71 -7.79 -2.03
C ALA A 4 -14.89 -6.57 -1.57
N GLY A 5 -14.28 -6.63 -0.39
CA GLY A 5 -13.53 -5.50 0.16
C GLY A 5 -12.34 -5.06 -0.70
N ASN A 6 -11.66 -6.01 -1.35
CA ASN A 6 -10.60 -5.74 -2.32
C ASN A 6 -11.12 -4.97 -3.54
N ASP A 7 -12.31 -5.34 -4.07
CA ASP A 7 -12.93 -4.62 -5.19
C ASP A 7 -13.36 -3.22 -4.78
N MET A 8 -13.91 -3.07 -3.56
CA MET A 8 -14.28 -1.76 -3.01
C MET A 8 -13.05 -0.85 -2.89
N LEU A 9 -11.92 -1.36 -2.41
CA LEU A 9 -10.67 -0.61 -2.30
C LEU A 9 -10.21 -0.11 -3.68
N ILE A 10 -10.14 -1.00 -4.66
CA ILE A 10 -9.68 -0.64 -6.01
C ILE A 10 -10.66 0.34 -6.67
N GLN A 11 -11.96 0.11 -6.57
CA GLN A 11 -12.95 1.04 -7.10
C GLN A 11 -12.86 2.43 -6.42
N SER A 12 -12.59 2.48 -5.12
CA SER A 12 -12.39 3.74 -4.42
C SER A 12 -11.17 4.51 -4.94
N LEU A 13 -10.05 3.83 -5.17
CA LEU A 13 -8.85 4.44 -5.74
C LEU A 13 -9.12 4.99 -7.15
N ILE A 14 -9.83 4.24 -7.99
CA ILE A 14 -10.23 4.68 -9.33
C ILE A 14 -11.14 5.92 -9.24
N ASN A 15 -12.13 5.90 -8.36
CA ASN A 15 -13.05 7.03 -8.18
C ASN A 15 -12.35 8.31 -7.68
N GLU A 16 -11.26 8.16 -6.93
CA GLU A 16 -10.40 9.27 -6.49
C GLU A 16 -9.38 9.70 -7.57
N GLY A 17 -9.44 9.11 -8.76
CA GLY A 17 -8.60 9.47 -9.90
C GLY A 17 -7.17 8.96 -9.82
N VAL A 18 -6.95 7.85 -9.12
CA VAL A 18 -5.63 7.19 -9.09
C VAL A 18 -5.40 6.51 -10.43
N GLU A 19 -4.36 6.93 -11.13
CA GLU A 19 -3.98 6.40 -12.45
C GLU A 19 -2.91 5.30 -12.33
N TYR A 20 -2.03 5.41 -11.35
CA TYR A 20 -0.90 4.49 -11.14
C TYR A 20 -0.82 4.02 -9.71
N ILE A 21 -0.53 2.73 -9.54
CA ILE A 21 -0.19 2.13 -8.26
C ILE A 21 1.17 1.43 -8.38
N PHE A 22 2.10 1.78 -7.52
CA PHE A 22 3.44 1.21 -7.49
C PHE A 22 3.50 0.08 -6.47
N GLY A 23 4.07 -1.07 -6.82
CA GLY A 23 4.07 -2.13 -5.82
C GLY A 23 4.80 -3.40 -6.22
N TYR A 24 4.83 -4.32 -5.25
CA TYR A 24 5.37 -5.66 -5.40
C TYR A 24 4.41 -6.67 -4.76
N PRO A 25 3.92 -7.68 -5.53
CA PRO A 25 2.95 -8.64 -5.03
C PRO A 25 3.54 -9.55 -3.95
N GLY A 26 2.67 -9.97 -3.03
CA GLY A 26 2.98 -10.96 -2.00
C GLY A 26 1.72 -11.50 -1.36
N GLY A 27 1.85 -12.57 -0.59
CA GLY A 27 0.74 -13.42 -0.14
C GLY A 27 -0.44 -12.66 0.48
N ALA A 28 -0.18 -11.73 1.39
CA ALA A 28 -1.24 -10.98 2.08
C ALA A 28 -1.93 -9.89 1.22
N ALA A 29 -1.45 -9.64 0.01
CA ALA A 29 -2.02 -8.65 -0.90
C ALA A 29 -2.62 -9.27 -2.17
N LEU A 30 -2.58 -10.60 -2.34
CA LEU A 30 -2.99 -11.28 -3.59
C LEU A 30 -4.41 -10.95 -4.02
N HIS A 31 -5.37 -10.91 -3.09
CA HIS A 31 -6.75 -10.57 -3.44
C HIS A 31 -6.90 -9.16 -3.98
N ILE A 32 -6.09 -8.21 -3.49
CA ILE A 32 -6.07 -6.84 -4.00
C ILE A 32 -5.45 -6.82 -5.41
N TYR A 33 -4.37 -7.57 -5.63
CA TYR A 33 -3.75 -7.71 -6.96
C TYR A 33 -4.68 -8.37 -7.97
N ASP A 34 -5.52 -9.33 -7.53
CA ASP A 34 -6.55 -9.92 -8.39
C ASP A 34 -7.58 -8.87 -8.86
N SER A 35 -8.03 -8.00 -7.96
CA SER A 35 -8.90 -6.87 -8.33
C SER A 35 -8.22 -5.88 -9.27
N ILE A 36 -6.92 -5.60 -9.09
CA ILE A 36 -6.15 -4.75 -10.02
C ILE A 36 -6.10 -5.39 -11.41
N PHE A 37 -5.87 -6.70 -11.49
CA PHE A 37 -5.81 -7.42 -12.76
C PHE A 37 -7.13 -7.39 -13.53
N ASN A 38 -8.26 -7.38 -12.84
CA ASN A 38 -9.60 -7.44 -13.42
C ASN A 38 -10.15 -6.08 -13.90
N GLN A 39 -9.44 -4.97 -13.68
CA GLN A 39 -9.81 -3.63 -14.14
C GLN A 39 -8.80 -3.07 -15.16
N LYS A 40 -9.14 -1.96 -15.84
CA LYS A 40 -8.31 -1.36 -16.91
C LYS A 40 -8.13 0.16 -16.76
N GLU A 41 -8.62 0.74 -15.68
CA GLU A 41 -8.64 2.19 -15.46
C GLU A 41 -7.42 2.68 -14.70
N MET A 42 -6.75 1.80 -13.95
CA MET A 42 -5.56 2.08 -13.18
C MET A 42 -4.44 1.11 -13.58
N GLU A 43 -3.23 1.62 -13.77
CA GLU A 43 -2.06 0.82 -14.16
C GLU A 43 -1.21 0.45 -12.94
N HIS A 44 -0.80 -0.81 -12.86
CA HIS A 44 0.14 -1.28 -11.85
C HIS A 44 1.57 -1.24 -12.37
N ILE A 45 2.43 -0.49 -11.70
CA ILE A 45 3.87 -0.42 -11.98
C ILE A 45 4.61 -1.39 -11.07
N LEU A 46 5.01 -2.51 -11.64
CA LEU A 46 5.75 -3.54 -10.91
C LEU A 46 7.19 -3.08 -10.65
N VAL A 47 7.57 -3.08 -9.40
CA VAL A 47 8.97 -2.82 -8.97
C VAL A 47 9.70 -4.13 -8.65
N ARG A 48 10.99 -4.04 -8.35
CA ARG A 48 11.83 -5.18 -7.91
C ARG A 48 12.12 -5.19 -6.42
N HIS A 49 11.74 -4.11 -5.72
CA HIS A 49 11.87 -3.95 -4.27
C HIS A 49 10.90 -2.86 -3.80
N GLU A 50 10.28 -3.04 -2.65
CA GLU A 50 9.21 -2.16 -2.16
C GLU A 50 9.71 -0.73 -1.84
N GLN A 51 10.96 -0.58 -1.44
CA GLN A 51 11.60 0.74 -1.34
C GLN A 51 11.58 1.48 -2.68
N GLY A 52 11.80 0.75 -3.79
CA GLY A 52 11.68 1.33 -5.13
C GLY A 52 10.25 1.79 -5.45
N ALA A 53 9.22 1.09 -4.96
CA ALA A 53 7.83 1.51 -5.12
C ALA A 53 7.56 2.84 -4.42
N THR A 54 8.01 2.98 -3.17
CA THR A 54 7.81 4.24 -2.42
C THR A 54 8.59 5.40 -3.02
N HIS A 55 9.83 5.20 -3.49
CA HIS A 55 10.56 6.26 -4.17
C HIS A 55 9.97 6.62 -5.54
N ALA A 56 9.41 5.65 -6.28
CA ALA A 56 8.70 5.93 -7.52
C ALA A 56 7.43 6.74 -7.26
N ALA A 57 6.66 6.37 -6.23
CA ALA A 57 5.48 7.11 -5.80
C ALA A 57 5.82 8.54 -5.32
N ASP A 58 6.91 8.71 -4.58
CA ASP A 58 7.44 10.02 -4.19
C ASP A 58 7.78 10.88 -5.42
N GLY A 59 8.53 10.32 -6.37
CA GLY A 59 8.86 11.00 -7.63
C GLY A 59 7.62 11.36 -8.45
N TYR A 60 6.63 10.47 -8.53
CA TYR A 60 5.36 10.73 -9.18
C TYR A 60 4.62 11.90 -8.54
N ALA A 61 4.53 11.91 -7.21
CA ALA A 61 3.84 12.98 -6.49
C ALA A 61 4.54 14.35 -6.67
N ARG A 62 5.87 14.37 -6.66
CA ARG A 62 6.64 15.60 -6.93
C ARG A 62 6.42 16.12 -8.36
N ALA A 63 6.34 15.23 -9.34
CA ALA A 63 6.21 15.59 -10.74
C ALA A 63 4.78 16.04 -11.12
N THR A 64 3.77 15.44 -10.49
CA THR A 64 2.37 15.62 -10.90
C THR A 64 1.54 16.46 -9.94
N GLY A 65 1.97 16.60 -8.69
CA GLY A 65 1.19 17.18 -7.60
C GLY A 65 0.06 16.28 -7.09
N LYS A 66 -0.07 15.05 -7.63
CA LYS A 66 -1.04 14.04 -7.19
C LYS A 66 -0.41 13.12 -6.14
N PRO A 67 -1.19 12.56 -5.18
CA PRO A 67 -0.65 11.57 -4.25
C PRO A 67 -0.10 10.33 -4.97
N GLY A 68 1.10 9.88 -4.59
CA GLY A 68 1.62 8.60 -5.02
C GLY A 68 0.98 7.46 -4.24
N VAL A 69 0.56 6.38 -4.91
CA VAL A 69 -0.09 5.23 -4.28
C VAL A 69 0.80 3.99 -4.37
N VAL A 70 1.01 3.32 -3.24
CA VAL A 70 1.88 2.14 -3.11
C VAL A 70 1.09 0.98 -2.55
N LEU A 71 1.30 -0.22 -3.11
CA LEU A 71 0.74 -1.47 -2.59
C LEU A 71 1.87 -2.48 -2.33
N VAL A 72 1.97 -2.92 -1.10
CA VAL A 72 2.97 -3.90 -0.66
C VAL A 72 2.31 -5.01 0.17
N THR A 73 3.00 -6.15 0.30
CA THR A 73 2.54 -7.22 1.18
C THR A 73 2.86 -6.92 2.65
N SER A 74 2.40 -7.78 3.57
CA SER A 74 2.67 -7.69 5.00
C SER A 74 4.16 -7.91 5.34
N GLY A 75 4.53 -7.66 6.57
CA GLY A 75 5.85 -7.97 7.12
C GLY A 75 6.99 -7.38 6.31
N PRO A 76 7.84 -8.22 5.67
CA PRO A 76 9.02 -7.73 4.95
C PRO A 76 8.67 -6.76 3.80
N GLY A 77 7.55 -6.93 3.12
CA GLY A 77 7.13 -5.98 2.08
C GLY A 77 6.83 -4.60 2.65
N ALA A 78 6.12 -4.56 3.74
CA ALA A 78 5.78 -3.30 4.42
C ALA A 78 7.01 -2.64 5.07
N THR A 79 7.89 -3.40 5.71
CA THR A 79 9.12 -2.86 6.33
C THR A 79 10.10 -2.35 5.29
N ASN A 80 10.20 -2.98 4.11
CA ASN A 80 11.01 -2.49 3.01
C ASN A 80 10.53 -1.13 2.46
N ALA A 81 9.27 -0.76 2.66
CA ALA A 81 8.70 0.51 2.24
C ALA A 81 9.08 1.69 3.18
N ILE A 82 9.55 1.42 4.39
CA ILE A 82 9.76 2.42 5.46
C ILE A 82 10.70 3.54 5.04
N THR A 83 11.80 3.25 4.36
CA THR A 83 12.76 4.27 3.91
C THR A 83 12.10 5.33 3.04
N GLY A 84 11.32 4.93 2.04
CA GLY A 84 10.65 5.88 1.17
C GLY A 84 9.47 6.59 1.84
N ILE A 85 8.77 5.94 2.77
CA ILE A 85 7.74 6.58 3.61
C ILE A 85 8.38 7.70 4.45
N ALA A 86 9.51 7.43 5.10
CA ALA A 86 10.23 8.42 5.89
C ALA A 86 10.71 9.60 5.02
N THR A 87 11.23 9.33 3.82
CA THR A 87 11.66 10.35 2.87
C THR A 87 10.48 11.26 2.48
N ALA A 88 9.36 10.68 2.06
CA ALA A 88 8.17 11.43 1.68
C ALA A 88 7.61 12.26 2.86
N PHE A 89 7.61 11.70 4.08
CA PHE A 89 7.16 12.41 5.28
C PHE A 89 8.02 13.63 5.58
N MET A 90 9.35 13.48 5.56
CA MET A 90 10.28 14.59 5.86
C MET A 90 10.15 15.74 4.85
N ASP A 91 9.88 15.41 3.59
CA ASP A 91 9.72 16.39 2.52
C ASP A 91 8.26 16.85 2.31
N SER A 92 7.32 16.37 3.14
CA SER A 92 5.87 16.66 3.04
C SER A 92 5.27 16.27 1.68
N ILE A 93 5.73 15.17 1.10
CA ILE A 93 5.22 14.65 -0.17
C ILE A 93 3.99 13.76 0.09
N PRO A 94 2.87 13.98 -0.62
CA PRO A 94 1.66 13.20 -0.41
C PRO A 94 1.83 11.77 -0.93
N MET A 95 1.66 10.80 -0.06
CA MET A 95 1.78 9.38 -0.36
C MET A 95 0.74 8.57 0.42
N ILE A 96 0.16 7.58 -0.24
CA ILE A 96 -0.73 6.59 0.34
C ILE A 96 -0.04 5.22 0.22
N VAL A 97 0.18 4.56 1.32
CA VAL A 97 0.77 3.21 1.33
C VAL A 97 -0.25 2.22 1.87
N ILE A 98 -0.61 1.27 1.03
CA ILE A 98 -1.51 0.16 1.34
C ILE A 98 -0.65 -1.07 1.59
N SER A 99 -0.70 -1.58 2.80
CA SER A 99 0.04 -2.77 3.20
C SER A 99 -0.91 -3.93 3.46
N GLY A 100 -0.59 -5.10 2.94
CA GLY A 100 -1.21 -6.32 3.41
C GLY A 100 -0.99 -6.50 4.92
N GLN A 101 -1.85 -7.29 5.55
CA GLN A 101 -1.70 -7.72 6.94
C GLN A 101 -2.04 -9.20 7.04
N VAL A 102 -1.51 -9.87 8.04
CA VAL A 102 -1.93 -11.24 8.37
C VAL A 102 -3.39 -11.26 8.79
N ALA A 103 -4.02 -12.44 8.72
CA ALA A 103 -5.43 -12.58 9.11
C ALA A 103 -5.66 -12.05 10.54
N LYS A 104 -6.80 -11.39 10.79
CA LYS A 104 -7.14 -10.68 12.03
C LYS A 104 -6.84 -11.48 13.31
N HIS A 105 -7.15 -12.79 13.30
CA HIS A 105 -6.92 -13.66 14.45
C HIS A 105 -5.44 -14.03 14.69
N LEU A 106 -4.56 -13.71 13.75
CA LEU A 106 -3.11 -13.93 13.83
C LEU A 106 -2.34 -12.68 14.24
N ILE A 107 -2.96 -11.51 14.24
CA ILE A 107 -2.30 -10.26 14.62
C ILE A 107 -1.84 -10.33 16.08
N GLY A 108 -0.55 -10.06 16.31
CA GLY A 108 0.07 -10.12 17.64
C GLY A 108 0.50 -11.53 18.07
N THR A 109 0.57 -12.49 17.16
CA THR A 109 0.99 -13.87 17.46
C THR A 109 2.36 -14.23 16.86
N ASP A 110 3.09 -13.25 16.33
CA ASP A 110 4.35 -13.46 15.59
C ASP A 110 4.16 -14.41 14.38
N ALA A 111 3.02 -14.29 13.72
CA ALA A 111 2.69 -15.09 12.55
C ALA A 111 3.69 -14.85 11.40
N PHE A 112 3.75 -15.79 10.46
CA PHE A 112 4.62 -15.68 9.29
C PHE A 112 4.37 -14.37 8.52
N GLN A 113 5.43 -13.58 8.33
CA GLN A 113 5.39 -12.27 7.68
C GLN A 113 4.48 -11.25 8.39
N GLU A 114 4.31 -11.35 9.70
CA GLU A 114 3.70 -10.31 10.51
C GLU A 114 4.74 -9.25 10.92
N THR A 115 4.30 -8.01 11.00
CA THR A 115 5.04 -6.91 11.61
C THR A 115 4.04 -5.88 12.13
N ASP A 116 4.30 -5.29 13.30
CA ASP A 116 3.54 -4.14 13.81
C ASP A 116 3.86 -2.89 12.97
N MET A 117 3.25 -2.82 11.80
CA MET A 117 3.46 -1.70 10.87
C MET A 117 2.93 -0.37 11.40
N ILE A 118 1.90 -0.39 12.26
CA ILE A 118 1.40 0.83 12.91
C ILE A 118 2.48 1.37 13.85
N GLY A 119 3.05 0.52 14.69
CA GLY A 119 4.12 0.89 15.62
C GLY A 119 5.36 1.42 14.90
N VAL A 120 5.80 0.70 13.85
CA VAL A 120 7.01 1.07 13.09
C VAL A 120 6.82 2.36 12.29
N SER A 121 5.65 2.58 11.68
CA SER A 121 5.42 3.74 10.81
C SER A 121 4.92 4.98 11.54
N ARG A 122 4.38 4.86 12.75
CA ARG A 122 3.77 5.96 13.51
C ARG A 122 4.58 7.26 13.52
N PRO A 123 5.92 7.28 13.72
CA PRO A 123 6.69 8.52 13.77
C PRO A 123 6.90 9.18 12.41
N ILE A 124 6.59 8.51 11.31
CA ILE A 124 6.89 8.95 9.94
C ILE A 124 5.64 8.98 9.03
N VAL A 125 4.45 9.02 9.62
CA VAL A 125 3.18 9.15 8.89
C VAL A 125 2.25 10.13 9.58
N LYS A 126 1.34 10.74 8.83
CA LYS A 126 0.29 11.59 9.41
C LYS A 126 -0.84 10.77 10.01
N LEU A 127 -1.16 9.65 9.38
CA LEU A 127 -2.24 8.75 9.77
C LEU A 127 -1.87 7.32 9.43
N CYS A 128 -2.13 6.40 10.33
CA CYS A 128 -2.01 4.96 10.11
C CYS A 128 -3.12 4.24 10.86
N PHE A 129 -3.77 3.29 10.20
CA PHE A 129 -4.83 2.48 10.78
C PHE A 129 -4.95 1.13 10.07
N THR A 130 -5.52 0.16 10.75
CA THR A 130 -5.87 -1.15 10.16
C THR A 130 -7.33 -1.13 9.72
N ILE A 131 -7.57 -1.48 8.46
CA ILE A 131 -8.92 -1.68 7.95
C ILE A 131 -9.34 -3.10 8.30
N GLY A 132 -10.37 -3.25 9.15
CA GLY A 132 -11.01 -4.54 9.38
C GLY A 132 -12.08 -4.75 8.31
N LEU A 133 -11.96 -5.82 7.55
CA LEU A 133 -13.02 -6.31 6.67
C LEU A 133 -13.77 -7.37 7.47
N ASP A 134 -14.74 -6.96 8.28
CA ASP A 134 -15.69 -7.85 8.97
C ASP A 134 -16.92 -8.08 8.10
#